data_150cdf28a3d1bf3af797e94b1ff08b5a
#
_entry.id   150cdf28a3d1bf3af797e94b1ff08b5a
#
_cell.length_a   1.000
_cell.length_b   1.000
_cell.length_c   1.000
_cell.angle_alpha   90.00
_cell.angle_beta   90.00
_cell.angle_gamma   90.00
#
_symmetry.space_group_name_H-M   'P 1'
#
loop_
_entity.id
_entity.type
_entity.pdbx_description
1 polymer ?
#
loop_
_entity_poly.entity_id
_entity_poly.type
_entity_poly.pdbx_seq_one_letter_code
_entity_poly.pdbx_strand_id
1 'polypeptide(L)'
;MPRPLRIEYENAYYHVMNRGRFRQRIFPQEIYYQTFLETLAEACERFQLIVHAYCLMSNHYHLLLQTPQGNLGRLMRHINGVYTQRYNRLKKPMGPCFEAVIKR
;
A
#
# COMPACT_ATOMS: atom_id res chain seq x y z
N MET A 1 13.22 19.13 0.42
CA MET A 1 12.63 19.64 1.69
C MET A 1 12.19 18.48 2.55
N PRO A 2 12.75 18.40 3.72
CA PRO A 2 12.39 17.30 4.58
C PRO A 2 10.96 17.47 5.10
N ARG A 3 10.31 16.36 5.24
CA ARG A 3 9.02 16.35 5.88
C ARG A 3 9.17 16.59 7.37
N PRO A 4 8.13 17.14 8.00
CA PRO A 4 8.14 17.14 9.45
C PRO A 4 8.29 15.73 9.98
N LEU A 5 9.02 15.58 11.05
CA LEU A 5 9.18 14.28 11.67
C LEU A 5 7.84 13.82 12.24
N ARG A 6 7.49 12.59 11.94
CA ARG A 6 6.37 11.96 12.59
C ARG A 6 6.82 11.43 13.93
N ILE A 7 6.02 11.68 14.94
CA ILE A 7 6.29 11.10 16.24
C ILE A 7 5.80 9.67 16.23
N GLU A 8 6.71 8.73 16.42
CA GLU A 8 6.39 7.31 16.44
C GLU A 8 6.56 6.78 17.85
N TYR A 9 5.50 6.19 18.37
CA TYR A 9 5.50 5.60 19.69
C TYR A 9 4.51 4.46 19.74
N GLU A 10 4.64 3.62 20.75
CA GLU A 10 3.79 2.44 20.88
C GLU A 10 2.34 2.85 21.05
N ASN A 11 1.48 2.13 20.33
CA ASN A 11 0.03 2.34 20.35
C ASN A 11 -0.40 3.72 19.84
N ALA A 12 0.42 4.32 18.96
CA ALA A 12 0.03 5.59 18.33
C ALA A 12 -1.02 5.35 17.27
N TYR A 13 -1.92 6.32 17.12
CA TYR A 13 -2.94 6.29 16.08
C TYR A 13 -2.57 7.30 15.00
N TYR A 14 -2.83 6.92 13.75
CA TYR A 14 -2.49 7.79 12.62
C TYR A 14 -3.58 7.73 11.57
N HIS A 15 -3.86 8.88 11.00
CA HIS A 15 -4.58 8.95 9.74
C HIS A 15 -3.54 9.13 8.64
N VAL A 16 -3.42 8.14 7.77
CA VAL A 16 -2.42 8.14 6.71
C VAL A 16 -3.14 8.29 5.38
N MET A 17 -2.62 9.16 4.54
CA MET A 17 -3.16 9.34 3.19
C MET A 17 -1.99 9.31 2.21
N ASN A 18 -2.18 8.62 1.09
CA ASN A 18 -1.18 8.58 0.05
C ASN A 18 -1.88 8.74 -1.30
N ARG A 19 -1.23 9.44 -2.20
CA ARG A 19 -1.81 9.82 -3.48
C ARG A 19 -0.89 9.44 -4.62
N GLY A 20 -1.48 9.05 -5.74
CA GLY A 20 -0.72 8.77 -6.94
C GLY A 20 -0.04 10.00 -7.49
N ARG A 21 1.13 9.78 -8.07
CA ARG A 21 1.90 10.83 -8.71
C ARG A 21 1.10 11.41 -9.87
N PHE A 22 1.04 12.75 -9.97
CA PHE A 22 0.33 13.42 -11.04
C PHE A 22 -1.13 12.98 -11.14
N ARG A 23 -1.75 12.66 -9.99
CA ARG A 23 -3.13 12.18 -9.92
C ARG A 23 -3.34 10.88 -10.68
N GLN A 24 -2.28 10.14 -10.90
CA GLN A 24 -2.36 8.85 -11.56
C GLN A 24 -3.18 7.89 -10.72
N ARG A 25 -3.96 7.05 -11.39
CA ARG A 25 -4.73 6.03 -10.70
C ARG A 25 -3.79 5.00 -10.10
N ILE A 26 -3.94 4.75 -8.82
CA ILE A 26 -3.19 3.69 -8.17
C ILE A 26 -4.00 2.42 -8.05
N PHE A 27 -5.31 2.49 -8.30
CA PHE A 27 -6.19 1.33 -8.36
C PHE A 27 -7.01 1.41 -9.64
N PRO A 28 -6.41 1.09 -10.80
CA PRO A 28 -7.13 1.22 -12.07
C PRO A 28 -8.28 0.23 -12.24
N GLN A 29 -8.19 -0.92 -11.59
CA GLN A 29 -9.17 -1.98 -11.74
C GLN A 29 -9.33 -2.70 -10.42
N GLU A 30 -10.34 -3.56 -10.36
CA GLU A 30 -10.66 -4.29 -9.13
C GLU A 30 -9.47 -5.08 -8.58
N ILE A 31 -8.70 -5.72 -9.46
CA ILE A 31 -7.59 -6.55 -9.02
C ILE A 31 -6.56 -5.73 -8.23
N TYR A 32 -6.41 -4.44 -8.54
CA TYR A 32 -5.45 -3.60 -7.84
C TYR A 32 -5.91 -3.32 -6.41
N TYR A 33 -7.22 -3.10 -6.20
CA TYR A 33 -7.75 -2.95 -4.84
C TYR A 33 -7.50 -4.21 -4.02
N GLN A 34 -7.77 -5.36 -4.60
CA GLN A 34 -7.56 -6.62 -3.91
C GLN A 34 -6.09 -6.82 -3.57
N THR A 35 -5.21 -6.49 -4.51
CA THR A 35 -3.78 -6.62 -4.29
C THR A 35 -3.31 -5.73 -3.15
N PHE A 36 -3.83 -4.50 -3.09
CA PHE A 36 -3.47 -3.60 -2.00
C PHE A 36 -3.97 -4.13 -0.65
N LEU A 37 -5.20 -4.64 -0.61
CA LEU A 37 -5.75 -5.17 0.63
C LEU A 37 -4.98 -6.39 1.11
N GLU A 38 -4.52 -7.24 0.19
CA GLU A 38 -3.65 -8.36 0.54
C GLU A 38 -2.33 -7.88 1.11
N THR A 39 -1.76 -6.86 0.47
CA THR A 39 -0.51 -6.27 0.96
C THR A 39 -0.69 -5.71 2.36
N LEU A 40 -1.82 -5.05 2.59
CA LEU A 40 -2.13 -4.48 3.88
C LEU A 40 -2.30 -5.57 4.95
N ALA A 41 -2.98 -6.65 4.60
CA ALA A 41 -3.16 -7.77 5.52
C ALA A 41 -1.82 -8.40 5.90
N GLU A 42 -0.92 -8.56 4.93
CA GLU A 42 0.42 -9.06 5.19
C GLU A 42 1.18 -8.16 6.15
N ALA A 43 1.02 -6.85 5.97
CA ALA A 43 1.68 -5.88 6.85
C ALA A 43 1.12 -5.95 8.26
N CYS A 44 -0.19 -6.19 8.40
CA CYS A 44 -0.78 -6.34 9.72
C CYS A 44 -0.14 -7.47 10.50
N GLU A 45 0.10 -8.60 9.83
CA GLU A 45 0.78 -9.71 10.47
C GLU A 45 2.23 -9.42 10.78
N ARG A 46 2.92 -8.88 9.80
CA ARG A 46 4.37 -8.71 9.92
C ARG A 46 4.76 -7.66 10.94
N PHE A 47 4.01 -6.56 11.00
CA PHE A 47 4.36 -5.41 11.82
C PHE A 47 3.45 -5.20 13.00
N GLN A 48 2.54 -6.13 13.25
CA GLN A 48 1.57 -6.00 14.34
C GLN A 48 0.73 -4.75 14.18
N LEU A 49 0.45 -4.38 12.94
CA LEU A 49 -0.34 -3.19 12.61
C LEU A 49 -1.81 -3.48 12.82
N ILE A 50 -2.55 -2.49 13.33
CA ILE A 50 -4.01 -2.58 13.43
C ILE A 50 -4.62 -1.56 12.49
N VAL A 51 -5.47 -2.01 11.57
CA VAL A 51 -6.18 -1.13 10.66
C VAL A 51 -7.60 -0.98 11.18
N HIS A 52 -7.95 0.22 11.61
CA HIS A 52 -9.29 0.48 12.15
C HIS A 52 -10.28 0.83 11.05
N ALA A 53 -9.80 1.47 9.99
CA ALA A 53 -10.66 1.86 8.88
C ALA A 53 -9.80 2.15 7.67
N TYR A 54 -10.41 2.03 6.50
CA TYR A 54 -9.72 2.43 5.27
C TYR A 54 -10.73 2.93 4.26
N CYS A 55 -10.23 3.72 3.32
CA CYS A 55 -11.01 4.21 2.20
C CYS A 55 -10.11 4.24 0.97
N LEU A 56 -10.45 3.46 -0.04
CA LEU A 56 -9.63 3.33 -1.24
C LEU A 56 -10.33 4.04 -2.39
N MET A 57 -9.71 5.13 -2.84
CA MET A 57 -10.19 5.86 -4.01
C MET A 57 -9.30 5.52 -5.19
N SER A 58 -9.74 5.83 -6.42
CA SER A 58 -8.99 5.37 -7.59
C SER A 58 -7.55 5.89 -7.61
N ASN A 59 -7.30 7.07 -7.09
CA ASN A 59 -5.95 7.66 -7.16
C ASN A 59 -5.35 7.98 -5.81
N HIS A 60 -5.97 7.56 -4.72
CA HIS A 60 -5.41 7.78 -3.39
C HIS A 60 -6.12 6.88 -2.38
N TYR A 61 -5.54 6.77 -1.19
CA TYR A 61 -6.19 6.01 -0.13
C TYR A 61 -6.02 6.72 1.21
N HIS A 62 -6.91 6.38 2.12
CA HIS A 62 -6.86 6.82 3.51
C HIS A 62 -6.88 5.59 4.41
N LEU A 63 -6.04 5.61 5.43
CA LEU A 63 -5.99 4.52 6.41
C LEU A 63 -6.02 5.13 7.80
N LEU A 64 -6.80 4.52 8.68
CA LEU A 64 -6.75 4.85 10.10
C LEU A 64 -6.06 3.69 10.79
N LEU A 65 -4.86 3.94 11.29
CA LEU A 65 -3.97 2.90 11.78
C LEU A 65 -3.64 3.08 13.24
N GLN A 66 -3.32 1.97 13.88
CA GLN A 66 -2.71 1.97 15.19
C GLN A 66 -1.44 1.13 15.11
N THR A 67 -0.34 1.63 15.68
CA THR A 67 0.95 0.95 15.61
C THR A 67 1.39 0.55 17.02
N PRO A 68 1.00 -0.65 17.47
CA PRO A 68 1.42 -1.10 18.81
C PRO A 68 2.92 -1.13 18.98
N GLN A 69 3.68 -1.34 17.91
CA GLN A 69 5.15 -1.42 17.98
C GLN A 69 5.85 -0.10 17.68
N GLY A 70 5.08 0.97 17.43
CA GLY A 70 5.69 2.27 17.15
C GLY A 70 6.55 2.28 15.90
N ASN A 71 6.11 1.61 14.82
CA ASN A 71 6.95 1.37 13.66
C ASN A 71 6.33 1.89 12.36
N LEU A 72 5.63 3.03 12.41
CA LEU A 72 4.89 3.53 11.25
C LEU A 72 5.76 3.73 10.01
N GLY A 73 6.94 4.32 10.18
CA GLY A 73 7.79 4.60 9.03
C GLY A 73 8.19 3.33 8.29
N ARG A 74 8.57 2.30 9.06
CA ARG A 74 8.99 1.03 8.46
C ARG A 74 7.85 0.34 7.75
N LEU A 75 6.69 0.27 8.41
CA LEU A 75 5.56 -0.42 7.81
C LEU A 75 5.03 0.29 6.58
N MET A 76 5.04 1.62 6.56
CA MET A 76 4.58 2.34 5.38
C MET A 76 5.53 2.19 4.20
N ARG A 77 6.85 2.17 4.47
CA ARG A 77 7.81 1.87 3.41
C ARG A 77 7.57 0.47 2.83
N HIS A 78 7.28 -0.49 3.70
CA HIS A 78 7.01 -1.85 3.25
C HIS A 78 5.74 -1.91 2.40
N ILE A 79 4.65 -1.33 2.89
CA ILE A 79 3.38 -1.36 2.17
C ILE A 79 3.52 -0.71 0.81
N ASN A 80 4.08 0.50 0.77
CA ASN A 80 4.18 1.23 -0.49
C ASN A 80 5.15 0.56 -1.45
N GLY A 81 6.27 0.03 -0.93
CA GLY A 81 7.24 -0.65 -1.77
C GLY A 81 6.70 -1.94 -2.38
N VAL A 82 6.07 -2.76 -1.55
CA VAL A 82 5.53 -4.03 -2.03
C VAL A 82 4.37 -3.78 -2.99
N TYR A 83 3.49 -2.83 -2.66
CA TYR A 83 2.38 -2.55 -3.57
C TYR A 83 2.89 -2.01 -4.90
N THR A 84 3.90 -1.14 -4.88
CA THR A 84 4.46 -0.61 -6.13
C THR A 84 5.00 -1.75 -7.01
N GLN A 85 5.69 -2.70 -6.41
CA GLN A 85 6.19 -3.86 -7.17
C GLN A 85 5.04 -4.66 -7.77
N ARG A 86 4.00 -4.91 -6.98
CA ARG A 86 2.85 -5.67 -7.43
C ARG A 86 2.06 -4.92 -8.50
N TYR A 87 1.92 -3.61 -8.32
CA TYR A 87 1.29 -2.75 -9.31
C TYR A 87 2.01 -2.85 -10.64
N ASN A 88 3.33 -2.72 -10.62
CA ASN A 88 4.10 -2.76 -11.85
C ASN A 88 4.01 -4.12 -12.53
N ARG A 89 3.94 -5.19 -11.74
CA ARG A 89 3.79 -6.53 -12.29
C ARG A 89 2.44 -6.70 -12.98
N LEU A 90 1.36 -6.21 -12.34
CA LEU A 90 0.04 -6.28 -12.93
C LEU A 90 -0.07 -5.42 -14.18
N LYS A 91 0.64 -4.33 -14.22
CA LYS A 91 0.57 -3.39 -15.32
C LYS A 91 1.36 -3.86 -16.55
N LYS A 92 2.31 -4.73 -16.36
CA LYS A 92 3.11 -5.23 -17.48
C LYS A 92 2.23 -5.94 -18.48
N PRO A 93 2.38 -5.61 -19.76
CA PRO A 93 1.67 -6.39 -20.76
C PRO A 93 2.15 -7.83 -20.67
N MET A 94 1.20 -8.74 -20.80
CA MET A 94 1.54 -10.15 -20.90
C MET A 94 2.25 -10.31 -22.21
N GLY A 95 3.53 -10.48 -22.13
CA GLY A 95 4.30 -10.62 -23.33
C GLY A 95 3.84 -11.83 -24.09
N PRO A 96 4.16 -11.87 -25.28
CA PRO A 96 3.92 -13.07 -26.06
C PRO A 96 4.76 -14.18 -25.47
N CYS A 97 4.83 -13.63 -24.89
CA CYS A 97 5.30 -13.98 -24.23
C CYS A 97 4.98 -14.15 -23.20
N PHE A 98 4.14 -13.69 -23.35
CA PHE A 98 3.80 -13.48 -22.59
C PHE A 98 3.20 -14.15 -22.30
N GLU A 99 2.92 -14.45 -22.73
CA GLU A 99 2.38 -14.58 -22.56
C GLU A 99 2.40 -15.36 -21.96
N ALA A 100 2.48 -15.83 -22.36
CA ALA A 100 2.54 -16.06 -21.90
C ALA A 100 2.62 -16.50 -20.97
N VAL A 101 2.23 -16.33 -20.98
CA VAL A 101 2.23 -16.14 -20.29
C VAL A 101 1.81 -16.38 -19.47
N ILE A 102 1.29 -16.57 -19.72
CA ILE A 102 0.93 -16.21 -19.28
C ILE A 102 0.89 -16.83 -18.63
N LYS A 103 0.92 -17.21 -18.88
CA LYS A 103 0.95 -17.23 -18.54
C LYS A 103 1.03 -17.41 -17.56
N ARG A 104 0.58 -17.43 -17.58
CA ARG A 104 0.64 -16.93 -16.83
C ARG A 104 0.64 -17.20 -16.27
#